data_0e98f8fb1187167568d6a1d87f939989
#
_entry.id   0e98f8fb1187167568d6a1d87f939989
#
_cell.length_a   1.000
_cell.length_b   1.000
_cell.length_c   1.000
_cell.angle_alpha   90.00
_cell.angle_beta   90.00
_cell.angle_gamma   90.00
#
_symmetry.space_group_name_H-M   'P 1'
#
loop_
_entity.id
_entity.type
_entity.pdbx_description
1 polymer ?
#
loop_
_entity_poly.entity_id
_entity_poly.type
_entity_poly.pdbx_seq_one_letter_code
_entity_poly.pdbx_strand_id
1 'polypeptide(L)'
;MNKVNVGLGGISRNTDDGVSKDGMCSELINARPKNGSIEPVGRPILERQFAEGKFPVFVHKNGTYEHLISYANDIVLFDSDKVDGQWVVKNTAFAQIPGVKQIQSVGNILVMATGESIHYAIFIGGEYTYLGDQIPEPSIRFSCIKEEAVYSDDISCNLE
;
A
#
# COMPACT_ATOMS: atom_id res chain seq x y z
N MET A 1 -5.85 -38.20 -14.30
CA MET A 1 -4.81 -37.22 -13.95
C MET A 1 -4.25 -37.62 -12.59
N ASN A 2 -3.03 -38.21 -12.55
CA ASN A 2 -2.45 -38.72 -11.30
C ASN A 2 -1.93 -37.53 -10.50
N LYS A 3 -2.50 -37.29 -9.32
CA LYS A 3 -1.95 -36.33 -8.36
C LYS A 3 -0.72 -36.95 -7.70
N VAL A 4 0.45 -36.43 -7.98
CA VAL A 4 1.66 -36.72 -7.23
C VAL A 4 1.69 -35.77 -6.03
N ASN A 5 1.51 -36.30 -4.83
CA ASN A 5 1.72 -35.55 -3.60
C ASN A 5 3.24 -35.44 -3.36
N VAL A 6 3.81 -34.34 -3.73
CA VAL A 6 5.19 -34.00 -3.36
C VAL A 6 5.12 -33.22 -2.07
N GLY A 7 5.57 -33.83 -0.97
CA GLY A 7 5.73 -33.09 0.29
C GLY A 7 6.82 -32.05 0.13
N LEU A 8 6.44 -30.77 0.02
CA LEU A 8 7.40 -29.68 -0.18
C LEU A 8 7.95 -29.19 1.14
N GLY A 9 9.19 -29.54 1.44
CA GLY A 9 9.95 -29.02 2.58
C GLY A 9 10.56 -27.64 2.36
N GLY A 10 10.40 -27.06 1.14
CA GLY A 10 10.95 -25.76 0.78
C GLY A 10 11.92 -25.81 -0.40
N ILE A 11 12.59 -24.67 -0.66
CA ILE A 11 13.66 -24.58 -1.67
C ILE A 11 15.01 -24.72 -0.98
N SER A 12 15.78 -25.74 -1.34
CA SER A 12 17.17 -25.91 -0.87
C SER A 12 18.15 -25.41 -1.93
N ARG A 13 19.00 -24.46 -1.56
CA ARG A 13 20.11 -23.97 -2.42
C ARG A 13 21.41 -24.74 -2.17
N ASN A 14 21.37 -25.85 -1.46
CA ASN A 14 22.58 -26.64 -1.22
C ASN A 14 22.95 -27.38 -2.52
N THR A 15 23.91 -26.81 -3.25
CA THR A 15 24.35 -27.27 -4.57
C THR A 15 25.47 -28.34 -4.50
N ASP A 16 25.96 -28.67 -3.29
CA ASP A 16 27.23 -29.42 -3.20
C ASP A 16 27.10 -30.92 -3.44
N ASP A 17 25.95 -31.54 -3.35
CA ASP A 17 25.88 -33.00 -3.43
C ASP A 17 24.86 -33.57 -4.43
N GLY A 18 24.15 -32.76 -5.20
CA GLY A 18 23.17 -33.26 -6.17
C GLY A 18 22.00 -34.06 -5.56
N VAL A 19 21.94 -34.15 -4.22
CA VAL A 19 20.89 -34.88 -3.49
C VAL A 19 20.03 -33.83 -2.78
N SER A 20 18.89 -33.50 -3.37
CA SER A 20 17.87 -32.76 -2.61
C SER A 20 17.29 -33.66 -1.53
N LYS A 21 17.14 -33.18 -0.30
CA LYS A 21 16.36 -33.90 0.73
C LYS A 21 14.94 -34.14 0.19
N ASP A 22 14.40 -35.32 0.51
CA ASP A 22 13.03 -35.67 0.12
C ASP A 22 12.05 -34.52 0.42
N GLY A 23 11.31 -34.09 -0.59
CA GLY A 23 10.36 -33.02 -0.48
C GLY A 23 10.93 -31.60 -0.72
N MET A 24 12.18 -31.45 -1.12
CA MET A 24 12.75 -30.15 -1.50
C MET A 24 12.94 -30.03 -2.99
N CYS A 25 12.71 -28.84 -3.53
CA CYS A 25 13.01 -28.47 -4.92
C CYS A 25 14.27 -27.61 -4.98
N SER A 26 15.15 -27.85 -5.94
CA SER A 26 16.31 -27.00 -6.19
C SER A 26 15.92 -25.71 -6.94
N GLU A 27 14.88 -25.78 -7.75
CA GLU A 27 14.40 -24.66 -8.57
C GLU A 27 12.89 -24.77 -8.81
N LEU A 28 12.20 -23.63 -8.77
CA LEU A 28 10.80 -23.49 -9.14
C LEU A 28 10.68 -22.38 -10.18
N ILE A 29 10.33 -22.76 -11.41
CA ILE A 29 10.11 -21.80 -12.51
C ILE A 29 8.59 -21.70 -12.75
N ASN A 30 8.07 -20.47 -12.73
CA ASN A 30 6.64 -20.18 -12.94
C ASN A 30 5.69 -20.99 -12.03
N ALA A 31 6.17 -21.35 -10.84
CA ALA A 31 5.41 -22.07 -9.84
C ALA A 31 5.72 -21.56 -8.43
N ARG A 32 4.78 -21.69 -7.51
CA ARG A 32 4.95 -21.34 -6.09
C ARG A 32 4.42 -22.47 -5.20
N PRO A 33 5.07 -22.73 -4.05
CA PRO A 33 4.50 -23.62 -3.05
C PRO A 33 3.31 -22.96 -2.36
N LYS A 34 2.23 -23.70 -2.18
CA LYS A 34 1.06 -23.27 -1.44
C LYS A 34 0.38 -24.46 -0.78
N ASN A 35 0.25 -24.43 0.54
CA ASN A 35 -0.44 -25.45 1.33
C ASN A 35 -0.01 -26.88 1.00
N GLY A 36 1.30 -27.16 0.89
CA GLY A 36 1.83 -28.49 0.59
C GLY A 36 1.66 -28.96 -0.87
N SER A 37 1.23 -28.08 -1.77
CA SER A 37 1.14 -28.31 -3.22
C SER A 37 1.97 -27.27 -3.99
N ILE A 38 2.24 -27.55 -5.26
CA ILE A 38 2.81 -26.59 -6.20
C ILE A 38 1.69 -26.04 -7.08
N GLU A 39 1.53 -24.72 -7.08
CA GLU A 39 0.59 -24.03 -7.95
C GLU A 39 1.35 -23.29 -9.05
N PRO A 40 0.86 -23.27 -10.29
CA PRO A 40 1.44 -22.40 -11.31
C PRO A 40 1.25 -20.94 -10.92
N VAL A 41 2.26 -20.13 -11.14
CA VAL A 41 2.12 -18.67 -11.08
C VAL A 41 1.28 -18.23 -12.27
N GLY A 42 0.14 -17.60 -12.02
CA GLY A 42 -0.74 -17.10 -13.07
C GLY A 42 -0.01 -16.12 -14.00
N ARG A 43 -0.47 -16.01 -15.23
CA ARG A 43 0.05 -14.99 -16.14
C ARG A 43 -0.25 -13.61 -15.57
N PRO A 44 0.69 -12.65 -15.70
CA PRO A 44 0.38 -11.26 -15.40
C PRO A 44 -0.87 -10.80 -16.17
N ILE A 45 -1.80 -10.17 -15.48
CA ILE A 45 -3.00 -9.58 -16.07
C ILE A 45 -2.77 -8.09 -16.11
N LEU A 46 -2.98 -7.45 -17.25
CA LEU A 46 -2.96 -6.01 -17.36
C LEU A 46 -4.20 -5.44 -16.68
N GLU A 47 -4.04 -4.91 -15.48
CA GLU A 47 -5.16 -4.29 -14.73
C GLU A 47 -5.38 -2.83 -15.13
N ARG A 48 -4.33 -2.12 -15.48
CA ARG A 48 -4.38 -0.69 -15.77
C ARG A 48 -3.28 -0.28 -16.75
N GLN A 49 -3.62 0.54 -17.73
CA GLN A 49 -2.69 1.19 -18.66
C GLN A 49 -2.68 2.70 -18.41
N PHE A 50 -1.51 3.29 -18.32
CA PHE A 50 -1.30 4.72 -18.12
C PHE A 50 -1.00 5.43 -19.43
N ALA A 51 -1.33 6.71 -19.52
CA ALA A 51 -0.89 7.57 -20.60
C ALA A 51 0.65 7.74 -20.58
N GLU A 52 1.22 8.10 -21.71
CA GLU A 52 2.65 8.37 -21.81
C GLU A 52 3.08 9.49 -20.82
N GLY A 53 4.22 9.29 -20.16
CA GLY A 53 4.76 10.23 -19.18
C GLY A 53 4.09 10.20 -17.81
N LYS A 54 3.09 9.34 -17.60
CA LYS A 54 2.41 9.14 -16.33
C LYS A 54 2.80 7.80 -15.73
N PHE A 55 3.27 7.83 -14.50
CA PHE A 55 3.75 6.64 -13.81
C PHE A 55 2.92 6.34 -12.57
N PRO A 56 2.53 5.06 -12.34
CA PRO A 56 2.00 4.65 -11.06
C PRO A 56 3.13 4.70 -10.03
N VAL A 57 2.88 5.33 -8.90
CA VAL A 57 3.91 5.50 -7.87
C VAL A 57 3.60 4.70 -6.63
N PHE A 58 2.31 4.58 -6.30
CA PHE A 58 1.91 3.96 -5.05
C PHE A 58 0.47 3.45 -5.08
N VAL A 59 0.23 2.34 -4.40
CA VAL A 59 -1.12 1.85 -4.12
C VAL A 59 -1.42 2.09 -2.65
N HIS A 60 -2.30 3.06 -2.37
CA HIS A 60 -2.76 3.37 -1.03
C HIS A 60 -3.88 2.40 -0.65
N LYS A 61 -3.59 1.56 0.34
CA LYS A 61 -4.53 0.60 0.90
C LYS A 61 -4.82 0.92 2.36
N ASN A 62 -6.10 1.05 2.68
CA ASN A 62 -6.57 1.10 4.03
C ASN A 62 -7.88 0.29 4.06
N GLY A 63 -8.02 -0.74 4.85
CA GLY A 63 -9.11 -1.73 4.88
C GLY A 63 -10.44 -1.46 4.14
N THR A 64 -10.80 -0.21 3.94
CA THR A 64 -12.02 0.23 3.26
C THR A 64 -11.82 0.65 1.81
N TYR A 65 -10.61 0.88 1.35
CA TYR A 65 -10.33 1.35 -0.01
C TYR A 65 -8.97 0.89 -0.54
N GLU A 66 -8.83 0.92 -1.86
CA GLU A 66 -7.59 0.70 -2.59
C GLU A 66 -7.49 1.76 -3.70
N HIS A 67 -6.58 2.72 -3.53
CA HIS A 67 -6.41 3.85 -4.44
C HIS A 67 -5.07 3.77 -5.16
N LEU A 68 -5.08 4.10 -6.44
CA LEU A 68 -3.87 4.22 -7.23
C LEU A 68 -3.43 5.68 -7.28
N ILE A 69 -2.21 5.95 -6.83
CA ILE A 69 -1.58 7.26 -6.89
C ILE A 69 -0.59 7.26 -8.03
N SER A 70 -0.67 8.25 -8.88
CA SER A 70 0.26 8.45 -9.99
C SER A 70 0.99 9.79 -9.88
N TYR A 71 2.09 9.91 -10.62
CA TYR A 71 2.94 11.09 -10.65
C TYR A 71 3.27 11.46 -12.09
N ALA A 72 3.11 12.70 -12.45
CA ALA A 72 3.45 13.23 -13.77
C ALA A 72 3.71 14.74 -13.70
N ASN A 73 4.80 15.22 -14.28
CA ASN A 73 5.12 16.65 -14.35
C ASN A 73 5.03 17.37 -13.01
N ASP A 74 5.66 16.79 -11.98
CA ASP A 74 5.64 17.31 -10.60
C ASP A 74 4.26 17.37 -9.94
N ILE A 75 3.26 16.72 -10.52
CA ILE A 75 1.91 16.64 -9.98
C ILE A 75 1.64 15.25 -9.46
N VAL A 76 1.16 15.16 -8.21
CA VAL A 76 0.65 13.94 -7.61
C VAL A 76 -0.85 13.86 -7.82
N LEU A 77 -1.29 12.73 -8.37
CA LEU A 77 -2.68 12.55 -8.76
C LEU A 77 -3.31 11.34 -8.05
N PHE A 78 -4.53 11.50 -7.61
CA PHE A 78 -5.43 10.39 -7.34
C PHE A 78 -5.91 9.85 -8.70
N ASP A 79 -5.22 8.83 -9.19
CA ASP A 79 -5.45 8.32 -10.54
C ASP A 79 -6.71 7.49 -10.62
N SER A 80 -6.86 6.51 -9.75
CA SER A 80 -7.99 5.57 -9.80
C SER A 80 -8.34 5.04 -8.43
N ASP A 81 -9.60 4.75 -8.25
CA ASP A 81 -10.18 4.06 -7.11
C ASP A 81 -10.56 2.62 -7.52
N LYS A 82 -10.37 1.66 -6.63
CA LYS A 82 -10.74 0.26 -6.89
C LYS A 82 -12.12 -0.03 -6.32
N VAL A 83 -13.11 -0.09 -7.19
CA VAL A 83 -14.50 -0.38 -6.85
C VAL A 83 -14.88 -1.75 -7.43
N ASP A 84 -15.39 -2.64 -6.59
CA ASP A 84 -15.80 -4.01 -7.00
C ASP A 84 -14.70 -4.77 -7.77
N GLY A 85 -13.44 -4.56 -7.39
CA GLY A 85 -12.28 -5.20 -8.00
C GLY A 85 -11.81 -4.55 -9.32
N GLN A 86 -12.46 -3.50 -9.80
CA GLN A 86 -12.10 -2.78 -11.02
C GLN A 86 -11.57 -1.38 -10.74
N TRP A 87 -10.59 -0.93 -11.51
CA TRP A 87 -10.05 0.42 -11.41
C TRP A 87 -10.93 1.44 -12.11
N VAL A 88 -11.55 2.33 -11.33
CA VAL A 88 -12.35 3.46 -11.80
C VAL A 88 -11.49 4.72 -11.81
N VAL A 89 -11.35 5.33 -12.98
CA VAL A 89 -10.50 6.51 -13.17
C VAL A 89 -11.09 7.73 -12.47
N LYS A 90 -10.28 8.40 -11.66
CA LYS A 90 -10.55 9.68 -10.99
C LYS A 90 -9.75 10.83 -11.60
N ASN A 91 -8.46 10.63 -11.76
CA ASN A 91 -7.52 11.56 -12.38
C ASN A 91 -7.52 12.97 -11.75
N THR A 92 -7.62 13.04 -10.43
CA THR A 92 -7.70 14.31 -9.68
C THR A 92 -6.32 14.67 -9.13
N ALA A 93 -5.79 15.84 -9.53
CA ALA A 93 -4.57 16.38 -8.95
C ALA A 93 -4.83 16.87 -7.52
N PHE A 94 -3.96 16.55 -6.57
CA PHE A 94 -4.12 17.01 -5.19
C PHE A 94 -2.87 17.67 -4.62
N ALA A 95 -1.69 17.50 -5.24
CA ALA A 95 -0.46 18.16 -4.81
C ALA A 95 0.44 18.44 -6.01
N GLN A 96 1.17 19.54 -5.95
CA GLN A 96 2.28 19.84 -6.87
C GLN A 96 3.57 19.86 -6.06
N ILE A 97 4.40 18.84 -6.24
CA ILE A 97 5.61 18.61 -5.46
C ILE A 97 6.72 18.17 -6.40
N PRO A 98 7.71 19.02 -6.66
CA PRO A 98 8.83 18.65 -7.53
C PRO A 98 9.66 17.50 -6.93
N GLY A 99 10.03 16.56 -7.77
CA GLY A 99 11.02 15.55 -7.42
C GLY A 99 10.58 14.53 -6.37
N VAL A 100 9.31 14.16 -6.30
CA VAL A 100 8.83 13.05 -5.44
C VAL A 100 9.56 11.76 -5.80
N LYS A 101 10.27 11.19 -4.84
CA LYS A 101 11.05 9.95 -4.99
C LYS A 101 10.35 8.73 -4.40
N GLN A 102 9.59 8.94 -3.33
CA GLN A 102 8.92 7.87 -2.61
C GLN A 102 7.61 8.34 -2.01
N ILE A 103 6.61 7.47 -2.04
CA ILE A 103 5.33 7.64 -1.35
C ILE A 103 5.13 6.44 -0.41
N GLN A 104 4.66 6.72 0.79
CA GLN A 104 4.25 5.74 1.79
C GLN A 104 2.91 6.16 2.38
N SER A 105 2.26 5.27 3.13
CA SER A 105 1.02 5.60 3.82
C SER A 105 1.02 5.14 5.26
N VAL A 106 0.37 5.94 6.12
CA VAL A 106 0.06 5.60 7.50
C VAL A 106 -1.44 5.85 7.71
N GLY A 107 -2.22 4.79 7.73
CA GLY A 107 -3.67 4.89 7.74
C GLY A 107 -4.20 5.61 6.51
N ASN A 108 -4.86 6.75 6.71
CA ASN A 108 -5.39 7.60 5.64
C ASN A 108 -4.46 8.76 5.24
N ILE A 109 -3.24 8.81 5.79
CA ILE A 109 -2.25 9.82 5.47
C ILE A 109 -1.25 9.26 4.47
N LEU A 110 -0.98 10.02 3.41
CA LEU A 110 0.14 9.80 2.50
C LEU A 110 1.33 10.64 2.94
N VAL A 111 2.49 10.03 2.96
CA VAL A 111 3.79 10.65 3.21
C VAL A 111 4.58 10.60 1.92
N MET A 112 4.93 11.75 1.37
CA MET A 112 5.61 11.90 0.10
C MET A 112 6.98 12.51 0.33
N ALA A 113 8.03 11.75 0.03
CA ALA A 113 9.41 12.19 0.21
C ALA A 113 10.01 12.67 -1.11
N THR A 114 10.66 13.83 -1.05
CA THR A 114 11.55 14.35 -2.09
C THR A 114 13.02 14.09 -1.71
N GLY A 115 13.98 14.75 -2.34
CA GLY A 115 15.38 14.71 -1.87
C GLY A 115 15.65 15.62 -0.68
N GLU A 116 14.75 16.58 -0.40
CA GLU A 116 14.99 17.69 0.51
C GLU A 116 13.93 17.82 1.61
N SER A 117 12.70 17.35 1.37
CA SER A 117 11.57 17.56 2.27
C SER A 117 10.61 16.38 2.28
N ILE A 118 9.75 16.35 3.29
CA ILE A 118 8.66 15.38 3.43
C ILE A 118 7.35 16.17 3.38
N HIS A 119 6.42 15.69 2.57
CA HIS A 119 5.12 16.30 2.35
C HIS A 119 4.01 15.33 2.77
N TYR A 120 2.89 15.88 3.17
CA TYR A 120 1.77 15.11 3.68
C TYR A 120 0.48 15.41 2.91
N ALA A 121 -0.32 14.38 2.70
CA ALA A 121 -1.70 14.52 2.24
C ALA A 121 -2.59 13.55 3.01
N ILE A 122 -3.82 13.93 3.24
CA ILE A 122 -4.80 13.11 3.96
C ILE A 122 -5.98 12.79 3.07
N PHE A 123 -6.49 11.55 3.17
CA PHE A 123 -7.71 11.14 2.50
C PHE A 123 -8.90 11.26 3.44
N ILE A 124 -9.79 12.21 3.17
CA ILE A 124 -11.01 12.46 3.95
C ILE A 124 -12.15 12.79 2.99
N GLY A 125 -13.34 12.26 3.26
CA GLY A 125 -14.56 12.60 2.50
C GLY A 125 -14.55 12.21 1.02
N GLY A 126 -13.69 11.24 0.63
CA GLY A 126 -13.59 10.78 -0.75
C GLY A 126 -12.50 11.47 -1.59
N GLU A 127 -11.75 12.40 -1.00
CA GLU A 127 -10.74 13.20 -1.68
C GLU A 127 -9.43 13.26 -0.88
N TYR A 128 -8.31 13.55 -1.60
CA TYR A 128 -7.04 13.85 -0.98
C TYR A 128 -6.87 15.35 -0.79
N THR A 129 -6.55 15.74 0.43
CA THR A 129 -6.19 17.12 0.76
C THR A 129 -4.70 17.20 1.08
N TYR A 130 -3.98 18.06 0.36
CA TYR A 130 -2.57 18.31 0.61
C TYR A 130 -2.39 19.19 1.85
N LEU A 131 -1.52 18.77 2.78
CA LEU A 131 -1.26 19.44 4.06
C LEU A 131 0.06 20.24 4.06
N GLY A 132 0.85 20.12 3.02
CA GLY A 132 2.19 20.74 2.96
C GLY A 132 3.26 19.83 3.57
N ASP A 133 4.33 20.46 4.07
CA ASP A 133 5.47 19.84 4.73
C ASP A 133 5.38 19.86 6.26
N GLN A 134 4.30 20.36 6.81
CA GLN A 134 4.05 20.38 8.24
C GLN A 134 3.44 19.06 8.71
N ILE A 135 3.97 18.54 9.80
CA ILE A 135 3.38 17.37 10.47
C ILE A 135 2.05 17.81 11.08
N PRO A 136 0.93 17.12 10.78
CA PRO A 136 -0.34 17.44 11.45
C PRO A 136 -0.19 17.28 12.96
N GLU A 137 -0.54 18.33 13.72
CA GLU A 137 -0.53 18.25 15.17
C GLU A 137 -1.54 17.19 15.65
N PRO A 138 -1.13 16.24 16.51
CA PRO A 138 -2.05 15.25 17.05
C PRO A 138 -3.02 15.93 18.01
N SER A 139 -4.32 15.88 17.73
CA SER A 139 -5.34 16.27 18.67
C SER A 139 -5.81 15.06 19.48
N ILE A 140 -5.58 15.08 20.79
CA ILE A 140 -6.05 14.03 21.70
C ILE A 140 -7.26 14.59 22.45
N ARG A 141 -8.41 13.93 22.30
CA ARG A 141 -9.61 14.23 23.07
C ARG A 141 -9.80 13.18 24.14
N PHE A 142 -9.90 13.62 25.39
CA PHE A 142 -10.27 12.76 26.51
C PHE A 142 -11.72 13.03 26.89
N SER A 143 -12.52 11.98 27.02
CA SER A 143 -13.86 12.05 27.60
C SER A 143 -13.90 11.18 28.85
N CYS A 144 -14.35 11.77 29.99
CA CYS A 144 -14.63 11.01 31.19
C CYS A 144 -16.14 10.79 31.28
N ILE A 145 -16.56 9.55 31.41
CA ILE A 145 -17.96 9.18 31.67
C ILE A 145 -18.05 8.79 33.12
N LYS A 146 -18.82 9.56 33.91
CA LYS A 146 -19.24 9.17 35.27
C LYS A 146 -20.67 8.62 35.20
N GLU A 147 -20.99 7.63 36.04
CA GLU A 147 -22.26 6.87 35.99
C GLU A 147 -23.52 7.73 36.07
N GLU A 148 -23.46 8.99 36.52
CA GLU A 148 -24.63 9.86 36.66
C GLU A 148 -24.56 11.21 35.91
N ALA A 149 -23.45 11.55 35.24
CA ALA A 149 -23.35 12.77 34.45
C ALA A 149 -22.25 12.64 33.40
N VAL A 150 -22.52 13.07 32.17
CA VAL A 150 -21.52 13.22 31.11
C VAL A 150 -20.91 14.62 31.29
N TYR A 151 -19.65 14.67 31.71
CA TYR A 151 -18.84 15.88 31.66
C TYR A 151 -17.89 15.78 30.50
N SER A 152 -18.02 16.64 29.50
CA SER A 152 -17.01 16.83 28.46
C SER A 152 -16.18 18.05 28.85
N ASP A 153 -15.04 17.82 29.47
CA ASP A 153 -14.00 18.84 29.54
C ASP A 153 -13.05 18.60 28.34
N ASP A 154 -13.08 19.55 27.43
CA ASP A 154 -12.08 19.61 26.35
C ASP A 154 -10.72 19.99 26.95
N ILE A 155 -9.92 19.00 27.27
CA ILE A 155 -8.53 19.23 27.66
C ILE A 155 -7.72 19.22 26.38
N SER A 156 -7.36 20.39 25.88
CA SER A 156 -6.34 20.54 24.84
C SER A 156 -4.96 20.46 25.51
N CYS A 157 -4.24 19.37 25.30
CA CYS A 157 -2.82 19.29 25.66
C CYS A 157 -2.01 19.75 24.45
N ASN A 158 -1.43 20.94 24.53
CA ASN A 158 -0.35 21.35 23.66
C ASN A 158 0.93 20.67 24.20
N LEU A 159 1.48 19.76 23.42
CA LEU A 159 2.84 19.25 23.65
C LEU A 159 3.80 20.24 22.96
N GLU A 160 4.51 21.04 23.76
CA GLU A 160 5.66 21.84 23.32
C GLU A 160 6.88 20.92 23.06
#